data_bf98e1a550d814058c9ff21e45d19869
#
_entry.id   bf98e1a550d814058c9ff21e45d19869
#
_cell.length_a   1.000
_cell.length_b   1.000
_cell.length_c   1.000
_cell.angle_alpha   90.00
_cell.angle_beta   90.00
_cell.angle_gamma   90.00
#
_symmetry.space_group_name_H-M   'P 1'
#
loop_
_entity.id
_entity.type
_entity.pdbx_description
1 polymer ?
#
loop_
_entity_poly.entity_id
_entity_poly.type
_entity_poly.pdbx_seq_one_letter_code
_entity_poly.pdbx_strand_id
1 'polypeptide(L)'
;MFYVEGIAPYSLVKKIRGKLNSIKVDFILDISYIEENFKSIKTLFDTIGYTEKPDVAAANIMEGRIGILVDGTPFAITMPYFFIESFQTPDDYYINKIYSNMNRILRYIAFMLALLLPGLYISITTYHFSLIPSVFVFRLSVSRAGVAFPAIIELYLLIFFQILREAGLRLPESIGQAISIVGALILGDAAVGAGLVSQIGMIVVAISSISSFLIPRLYNVISVWSIVIVILCSVVGLPGFYIGILAFVAHLGSLDSVGYPYLYPLGTIKDFKFRDIFFRGNLKNIPKNVIEDDIYEKNND
;
A
#
# COMPACT_ATOMS: atom_id res chain seq x y z
N MET A 1 9.05 10.35 23.84
CA MET A 1 8.55 11.23 22.77
C MET A 1 9.63 12.25 22.44
N PHE A 2 10.00 12.39 21.17
CA PHE A 2 11.07 13.25 20.66
C PHE A 2 10.51 14.14 19.57
N TYR A 3 10.88 15.41 19.57
CA TYR A 3 10.52 16.41 18.57
C TYR A 3 11.49 17.58 18.62
N VAL A 4 11.54 18.38 17.59
CA VAL A 4 12.37 19.60 17.54
C VAL A 4 11.51 20.80 17.90
N GLU A 5 11.87 21.52 18.96
CA GLU A 5 11.19 22.75 19.35
C GLU A 5 11.34 23.82 18.24
N GLY A 6 10.25 24.53 17.96
CA GLY A 6 10.21 25.54 16.89
C GLY A 6 10.07 24.99 15.48
N ILE A 7 10.05 23.64 15.29
CA ILE A 7 9.79 22.99 14.00
C ILE A 7 8.49 22.20 14.07
N ALA A 8 8.30 21.39 15.13
CA ALA A 8 7.08 20.63 15.34
C ALA A 8 5.94 21.55 15.81
N PRO A 9 4.74 21.46 15.19
CA PRO A 9 3.56 22.24 15.60
C PRO A 9 3.19 21.98 17.06
N TYR A 10 2.99 23.00 17.83
CA TYR A 10 2.63 22.87 19.25
C TYR A 10 1.29 22.14 19.46
N SER A 11 0.34 22.39 18.58
CA SER A 11 -0.97 21.70 18.56
C SER A 11 -0.82 20.18 18.43
N LEU A 12 0.05 19.72 17.51
CA LEU A 12 0.36 18.31 17.30
C LEU A 12 1.04 17.70 18.53
N VAL A 13 2.04 18.40 19.11
CA VAL A 13 2.73 17.97 20.35
C VAL A 13 1.73 17.78 21.49
N LYS A 14 0.85 18.76 21.70
CA LYS A 14 -0.18 18.71 22.74
C LYS A 14 -1.15 17.55 22.53
N LYS A 15 -1.61 17.34 21.29
CA LYS A 15 -2.54 16.26 20.93
C LYS A 15 -1.93 14.88 21.17
N ILE A 16 -0.69 14.65 20.71
CA ILE A 16 0.00 13.38 20.90
C ILE A 16 0.29 13.13 22.37
N ARG A 17 0.77 14.12 23.10
CA ARG A 17 1.00 14.01 24.56
C ARG A 17 -0.28 13.69 25.31
N GLY A 18 -1.39 14.34 24.96
CA GLY A 18 -2.70 14.05 25.55
C GLY A 18 -3.15 12.61 25.30
N LYS A 19 -3.02 12.11 24.07
CA LYS A 19 -3.34 10.73 23.73
C LYS A 19 -2.43 9.74 24.47
N LEU A 20 -1.12 9.97 24.51
CA LEU A 20 -0.19 9.11 25.26
C LEU A 20 -0.58 9.00 26.75
N ASN A 21 -0.89 10.14 27.37
CA ASN A 21 -1.29 10.15 28.77
C ASN A 21 -2.66 9.49 29.02
N SER A 22 -3.49 9.33 28.00
CA SER A 22 -4.79 8.67 28.10
C SER A 22 -4.71 7.14 27.97
N ILE A 23 -3.58 6.60 27.54
CA ILE A 23 -3.36 5.16 27.41
C ILE A 23 -3.31 4.54 28.81
N LYS A 24 -4.30 3.70 29.11
CA LYS A 24 -4.41 2.98 30.40
C LYS A 24 -4.16 1.50 30.12
N VAL A 25 -2.89 1.10 30.12
CA VAL A 25 -2.47 -0.29 29.99
C VAL A 25 -1.49 -0.61 31.10
N ASP A 26 -1.54 -1.83 31.61
CA ASP A 26 -0.64 -2.24 32.70
C ASP A 26 0.81 -2.44 32.23
N PHE A 27 0.99 -2.76 30.93
CA PHE A 27 2.31 -2.91 30.31
C PHE A 27 2.20 -2.66 28.80
N ILE A 28 3.29 -2.23 28.19
CA ILE A 28 3.44 -2.02 26.75
C ILE A 28 4.52 -2.99 26.29
N LEU A 29 4.14 -4.01 25.49
CA LEU A 29 5.08 -5.00 24.96
C LEU A 29 5.70 -4.56 23.64
N ASP A 30 4.92 -3.82 22.82
CA ASP A 30 5.33 -3.43 21.48
C ASP A 30 4.65 -2.11 21.08
N ILE A 31 5.14 -1.53 19.99
CA ILE A 31 4.60 -0.28 19.40
C ILE A 31 3.13 -0.39 19.00
N SER A 32 2.65 -1.58 18.66
CA SER A 32 1.26 -1.85 18.27
C SER A 32 0.24 -1.43 19.33
N TYR A 33 0.60 -1.49 20.63
CA TYR A 33 -0.24 -0.98 21.71
C TYR A 33 -0.47 0.54 21.61
N ILE A 34 0.55 1.26 21.20
CA ILE A 34 0.46 2.71 20.97
C ILE A 34 -0.30 2.97 19.69
N GLU A 35 0.04 2.27 18.61
CA GLU A 35 -0.56 2.42 17.28
C GLU A 35 -2.09 2.28 17.34
N GLU A 36 -2.61 1.25 18.01
CA GLU A 36 -4.04 0.99 18.13
C GLU A 36 -4.79 2.15 18.81
N ASN A 37 -4.16 2.80 19.80
CA ASN A 37 -4.74 3.96 20.48
C ASN A 37 -4.72 5.24 19.65
N PHE A 38 -3.84 5.33 18.65
CA PHE A 38 -3.73 6.50 17.78
C PHE A 38 -4.58 6.39 16.52
N LYS A 39 -4.90 5.19 16.06
CA LYS A 39 -5.82 4.97 14.93
C LYS A 39 -7.22 5.45 15.30
N SER A 40 -7.77 6.40 14.54
CA SER A 40 -9.12 6.93 14.73
C SER A 40 -10.17 6.00 14.12
N ILE A 41 -9.83 5.28 13.06
CA ILE A 41 -10.68 4.33 12.35
C ILE A 41 -9.93 3.00 12.24
N LYS A 42 -10.64 1.89 12.46
CA LYS A 42 -10.10 0.55 12.20
C LYS A 42 -9.91 0.39 10.69
N THR A 43 -8.68 0.40 10.25
CA THR A 43 -8.31 0.31 8.85
C THR A 43 -7.09 -0.59 8.67
N LEU A 44 -6.94 -1.13 7.45
CA LEU A 44 -5.76 -1.89 7.04
C LEU A 44 -4.58 -0.97 6.66
N PHE A 45 -4.83 0.33 6.52
CA PHE A 45 -3.79 1.29 6.20
C PHE A 45 -2.97 1.66 7.44
N ASP A 46 -1.68 1.81 7.25
CA ASP A 46 -0.79 2.35 8.27
C ASP A 46 -0.93 3.87 8.29
N THR A 47 -1.66 4.38 9.26
CA THR A 47 -1.81 5.84 9.47
C THR A 47 -0.71 6.42 10.36
N ILE A 48 0.22 5.58 10.80
CA ILE A 48 1.37 5.91 11.64
C ILE A 48 2.61 5.30 10.98
N GLY A 49 3.68 6.07 10.88
CA GLY A 49 4.95 5.61 10.35
C GLY A 49 5.75 4.86 11.44
N TYR A 50 6.46 3.82 11.03
CA TYR A 50 7.43 3.12 11.87
C TYR A 50 8.70 2.83 11.08
N THR A 51 9.84 2.84 11.75
CA THR A 51 11.13 2.58 11.14
C THR A 51 12.12 2.04 12.16
N GLU A 52 12.98 1.12 11.72
CA GLU A 52 14.14 0.66 12.48
C GLU A 52 15.39 1.49 12.17
N LYS A 53 15.35 2.31 11.12
CA LYS A 53 16.49 3.11 10.65
C LYS A 53 16.54 4.44 11.39
N PRO A 54 17.62 4.72 12.18
CA PRO A 54 17.71 5.96 12.97
C PRO A 54 17.78 7.22 12.11
N ASP A 55 18.38 7.14 10.93
CA ASP A 55 18.49 8.24 9.97
C ASP A 55 17.11 8.65 9.41
N VAL A 56 16.24 7.68 9.12
CA VAL A 56 14.86 7.93 8.70
C VAL A 56 14.06 8.58 9.84
N ALA A 57 14.19 8.06 11.06
CA ALA A 57 13.54 8.64 12.23
C ALA A 57 13.99 10.08 12.46
N ALA A 58 15.30 10.34 12.38
CA ALA A 58 15.86 11.67 12.52
C ALA A 58 15.38 12.62 11.42
N ALA A 59 15.36 12.18 10.16
CA ALA A 59 14.84 12.98 9.04
C ALA A 59 13.38 13.38 9.27
N ASN A 60 12.53 12.44 9.66
CA ASN A 60 11.11 12.69 9.95
C ASN A 60 10.93 13.72 11.10
N ILE A 61 11.73 13.61 12.15
CA ILE A 61 11.69 14.56 13.27
C ILE A 61 12.15 15.97 12.83
N MET A 62 13.15 16.05 11.97
CA MET A 62 13.62 17.32 11.40
C MET A 62 12.62 17.97 10.43
N GLU A 63 11.68 17.19 9.88
CA GLU A 63 10.55 17.68 9.07
C GLU A 63 9.36 18.21 9.90
N GLY A 64 9.47 18.21 11.22
CA GLY A 64 8.42 18.68 12.14
C GLY A 64 7.50 17.57 12.66
N ARG A 65 7.81 16.30 12.39
CA ARG A 65 7.05 15.18 12.94
C ARG A 65 7.48 14.85 14.36
N ILE A 66 6.66 14.07 15.04
CA ILE A 66 6.92 13.61 16.39
C ILE A 66 7.35 12.13 16.33
N GLY A 67 8.49 11.86 16.97
CA GLY A 67 9.01 10.51 17.16
C GLY A 67 8.66 9.97 18.55
N ILE A 68 8.29 8.68 18.62
CA ILE A 68 8.09 7.94 19.87
C ILE A 68 8.97 6.71 19.84
N LEU A 69 9.75 6.52 20.89
CA LEU A 69 10.50 5.30 21.13
C LEU A 69 9.88 4.59 22.33
N VAL A 70 9.76 3.28 22.22
CA VAL A 70 9.29 2.39 23.28
C VAL A 70 10.46 1.50 23.70
N ASP A 71 10.69 1.43 24.97
CA ASP A 71 11.74 0.55 25.50
C ASP A 71 11.39 -0.91 25.20
N GLY A 72 12.40 -1.69 24.82
CA GLY A 72 12.25 -3.10 24.45
C GLY A 72 11.91 -3.35 22.97
N THR A 73 11.71 -2.33 22.14
CA THR A 73 11.47 -2.50 20.69
C THR A 73 12.50 -1.73 19.85
N PRO A 74 12.94 -2.28 18.70
CA PRO A 74 13.89 -1.60 17.81
C PRO A 74 13.20 -0.52 16.94
N PHE A 75 11.86 -0.41 16.97
CA PHE A 75 11.11 0.48 16.10
C PHE A 75 10.91 1.85 16.72
N ALA A 76 11.13 2.89 15.92
CA ALA A 76 10.67 4.24 16.19
C ALA A 76 9.34 4.50 15.46
N ILE A 77 8.35 5.03 16.20
CA ILE A 77 7.10 5.53 15.63
C ILE A 77 7.31 6.97 15.19
N THR A 78 6.80 7.34 14.01
CA THR A 78 6.80 8.73 13.52
C THR A 78 5.40 9.15 13.11
N MET A 79 4.97 10.33 13.54
CA MET A 79 3.62 10.85 13.29
C MET A 79 3.66 12.36 12.94
N PRO A 80 2.79 12.81 12.02
CA PRO A 80 1.85 12.07 11.17
C PRO A 80 2.55 11.27 10.06
N TYR A 81 1.82 10.31 9.45
CA TYR A 81 2.27 9.50 8.31
C TYR A 81 1.22 9.58 7.19
N PHE A 82 1.67 9.70 5.95
CA PHE A 82 0.81 9.94 4.80
C PHE A 82 0.87 8.80 3.78
N PHE A 83 -0.22 8.59 3.06
CA PHE A 83 -0.35 7.53 2.05
C PHE A 83 0.81 7.49 1.04
N ILE A 84 1.22 8.67 0.57
CA ILE A 84 2.28 8.80 -0.43
C ILE A 84 3.62 8.25 0.05
N GLU A 85 3.89 8.34 1.34
CA GLU A 85 5.13 7.84 1.93
C GLU A 85 5.26 6.32 1.82
N SER A 86 4.15 5.61 1.64
CA SER A 86 4.18 4.16 1.41
C SER A 86 4.87 3.78 0.09
N PHE A 87 4.99 4.71 -0.86
CA PHE A 87 5.72 4.55 -2.12
C PHE A 87 7.18 4.97 -2.05
N GLN A 88 7.60 5.55 -0.93
CA GLN A 88 8.96 6.02 -0.72
C GLN A 88 9.76 4.99 0.07
N THR A 89 11.01 4.80 -0.30
CA THR A 89 11.96 3.98 0.46
C THR A 89 13.17 4.83 0.84
N PRO A 90 13.82 4.55 1.98
CA PRO A 90 15.04 5.25 2.36
C PRO A 90 16.13 5.19 1.29
N ASP A 91 16.20 4.07 0.57
CA ASP A 91 17.18 3.84 -0.50
C ASP A 91 17.06 4.85 -1.65
N ASP A 92 15.86 5.44 -1.85
CA ASP A 92 15.66 6.48 -2.86
C ASP A 92 16.57 7.70 -2.64
N TYR A 93 17.00 7.94 -1.41
CA TYR A 93 17.85 9.09 -1.04
C TYR A 93 19.34 8.79 -1.13
N TYR A 94 19.73 7.51 -1.13
CA TYR A 94 21.13 7.08 -1.19
C TYR A 94 21.62 6.84 -2.62
N ILE A 95 20.70 6.58 -3.56
CA ILE A 95 21.03 6.29 -4.96
C ILE A 95 20.93 7.54 -5.84
N ASN A 96 21.35 7.41 -7.11
CA ASN A 96 21.24 8.49 -8.11
C ASN A 96 19.78 8.94 -8.27
N LYS A 97 19.56 10.28 -8.34
CA LYS A 97 18.23 10.90 -8.45
C LYS A 97 17.40 10.39 -9.63
N ILE A 98 18.03 10.17 -10.79
CA ILE A 98 17.32 9.72 -12.00
C ILE A 98 16.79 8.30 -11.78
N TYR A 99 17.63 7.42 -11.27
CA TYR A 99 17.26 6.03 -10.96
C TYR A 99 16.21 5.93 -9.85
N SER A 100 16.34 6.74 -8.81
CA SER A 100 15.35 6.87 -7.75
C SER A 100 13.96 7.26 -8.29
N ASN A 101 13.91 8.26 -9.16
CA ASN A 101 12.66 8.70 -9.79
C ASN A 101 12.03 7.61 -10.66
N MET A 102 12.84 6.88 -11.42
CA MET A 102 12.36 5.73 -12.20
C MET A 102 11.75 4.66 -11.30
N ASN A 103 12.42 4.31 -10.19
CA ASN A 103 11.91 3.32 -9.24
C ASN A 103 10.61 3.78 -8.57
N ARG A 104 10.45 5.08 -8.25
CA ARG A 104 9.20 5.60 -7.70
C ARG A 104 8.05 5.46 -8.70
N ILE A 105 8.25 5.85 -9.94
CA ILE A 105 7.22 5.67 -11.00
C ILE A 105 6.86 4.19 -11.13
N LEU A 106 7.85 3.30 -11.12
CA LEU A 106 7.64 1.87 -11.21
C LEU A 106 6.79 1.33 -10.04
N ARG A 107 6.99 1.83 -8.81
CA ARG A 107 6.14 1.48 -7.66
C ARG A 107 4.70 1.95 -7.83
N TYR A 108 4.45 3.16 -8.36
CA TYR A 108 3.08 3.62 -8.64
C TYR A 108 2.41 2.75 -9.70
N ILE A 109 3.12 2.40 -10.78
CA ILE A 109 2.59 1.49 -11.80
C ILE A 109 2.32 0.11 -11.20
N ALA A 110 3.24 -0.42 -10.40
CA ALA A 110 3.08 -1.69 -9.73
C ALA A 110 1.86 -1.70 -8.78
N PHE A 111 1.61 -0.61 -8.07
CA PHE A 111 0.42 -0.46 -7.23
C PHE A 111 -0.87 -0.57 -8.06
N MET A 112 -0.94 0.13 -9.17
CA MET A 112 -2.10 0.09 -10.06
C MET A 112 -2.29 -1.32 -10.64
N LEU A 113 -1.21 -1.98 -11.07
CA LEU A 113 -1.27 -3.35 -11.58
C LEU A 113 -1.70 -4.34 -10.49
N ALA A 114 -1.12 -4.25 -9.31
CA ALA A 114 -1.44 -5.15 -8.22
C ALA A 114 -2.89 -5.04 -7.76
N LEU A 115 -3.42 -3.82 -7.69
CA LEU A 115 -4.77 -3.55 -7.19
C LEU A 115 -5.85 -3.76 -8.25
N LEU A 116 -5.63 -3.31 -9.48
CA LEU A 116 -6.69 -3.14 -10.47
C LEU A 116 -6.69 -4.23 -11.56
N LEU A 117 -5.52 -4.79 -11.91
CA LEU A 117 -5.39 -5.69 -13.04
C LEU A 117 -6.28 -6.94 -12.94
N PRO A 118 -6.41 -7.62 -11.78
CA PRO A 118 -7.29 -8.79 -11.64
C PRO A 118 -8.77 -8.45 -11.88
N GLY A 119 -9.25 -7.34 -11.31
CA GLY A 119 -10.62 -6.89 -11.50
C GLY A 119 -10.91 -6.49 -12.95
N LEU A 120 -9.97 -5.80 -13.59
CA LEU A 120 -10.07 -5.43 -14.99
C LEU A 120 -10.14 -6.66 -15.91
N TYR A 121 -9.29 -7.66 -15.65
CA TYR A 121 -9.31 -8.94 -16.38
C TYR A 121 -10.68 -9.59 -16.33
N ILE A 122 -11.27 -9.74 -15.14
CA ILE A 122 -12.61 -10.34 -15.02
C ILE A 122 -13.67 -9.50 -15.74
N SER A 123 -13.69 -8.19 -15.52
CA SER A 123 -14.69 -7.31 -16.12
C SER A 123 -14.70 -7.41 -17.64
N ILE A 124 -13.52 -7.47 -18.25
CA ILE A 124 -13.38 -7.54 -19.70
C ILE A 124 -13.68 -8.95 -20.20
N THR A 125 -13.16 -9.98 -19.54
CA THR A 125 -13.29 -11.37 -20.02
C THR A 125 -14.64 -12.02 -19.74
N THR A 126 -15.47 -11.41 -18.86
CA THR A 126 -16.79 -11.98 -18.54
C THR A 126 -17.92 -11.18 -19.18
N TYR A 127 -17.83 -9.85 -19.18
CA TYR A 127 -18.95 -8.99 -19.57
C TYR A 127 -18.69 -8.12 -20.80
N HIS A 128 -17.43 -7.78 -21.10
CA HIS A 128 -17.13 -6.73 -22.07
C HIS A 128 -16.10 -7.16 -23.13
N PHE A 129 -16.28 -8.32 -23.73
CA PHE A 129 -15.40 -8.82 -24.81
C PHE A 129 -15.27 -7.85 -25.99
N SER A 130 -16.31 -7.04 -26.24
CA SER A 130 -16.33 -6.08 -27.34
C SER A 130 -15.27 -4.96 -27.22
N LEU A 131 -14.70 -4.73 -26.05
CA LEU A 131 -13.64 -3.75 -25.83
C LEU A 131 -12.27 -4.24 -26.29
N ILE A 132 -12.11 -5.54 -26.49
CA ILE A 132 -10.85 -6.15 -26.88
C ILE A 132 -10.80 -6.26 -28.40
N PRO A 133 -9.67 -5.94 -29.08
CA PRO A 133 -9.49 -6.21 -30.49
C PRO A 133 -9.72 -7.70 -30.80
N SER A 134 -10.39 -7.99 -31.93
CA SER A 134 -10.83 -9.34 -32.32
C SER A 134 -9.73 -10.41 -32.28
N VAL A 135 -8.50 -10.04 -32.63
CA VAL A 135 -7.34 -10.94 -32.58
C VAL A 135 -7.05 -11.41 -31.14
N PHE A 136 -7.15 -10.52 -30.16
CA PHE A 136 -6.94 -10.87 -28.75
C PHE A 136 -8.14 -11.64 -28.18
N VAL A 137 -9.37 -11.33 -28.59
CA VAL A 137 -10.57 -12.10 -28.21
C VAL A 137 -10.42 -13.55 -28.66
N PHE A 138 -9.98 -13.78 -29.89
CA PHE A 138 -9.73 -15.12 -30.39
C PHE A 138 -8.69 -15.88 -29.55
N ARG A 139 -7.54 -15.27 -29.27
CA ARG A 139 -6.51 -15.87 -28.43
C ARG A 139 -6.98 -16.16 -27.02
N LEU A 140 -7.74 -15.22 -26.42
CA LEU A 140 -8.33 -15.39 -25.10
C LEU A 140 -9.32 -16.57 -25.08
N SER A 141 -10.19 -16.66 -26.11
CA SER A 141 -11.16 -17.76 -26.23
C SER A 141 -10.46 -19.11 -26.39
N VAL A 142 -9.42 -19.19 -27.20
CA VAL A 142 -8.60 -20.42 -27.36
C VAL A 142 -7.91 -20.77 -26.04
N SER A 143 -7.31 -19.82 -25.34
CA SER A 143 -6.68 -20.06 -24.04
C SER A 143 -7.65 -20.57 -22.98
N ARG A 144 -8.93 -20.22 -23.09
CA ARG A 144 -9.98 -20.61 -22.15
C ARG A 144 -10.80 -21.81 -22.59
N ALA A 145 -10.68 -22.28 -23.85
CA ALA A 145 -11.46 -23.37 -24.38
C ALA A 145 -11.28 -24.71 -23.62
N GLY A 146 -10.11 -24.90 -22.99
CA GLY A 146 -9.81 -26.07 -22.15
C GLY A 146 -10.06 -25.89 -20.66
N VAL A 147 -10.57 -24.73 -20.22
CA VAL A 147 -10.74 -24.41 -18.79
C VAL A 147 -12.17 -24.75 -18.36
N ALA A 148 -12.29 -25.57 -17.32
CA ALA A 148 -13.59 -26.05 -16.82
C ALA A 148 -14.36 -24.93 -16.04
N PHE A 149 -13.68 -23.92 -15.53
CA PHE A 149 -14.24 -22.96 -14.60
C PHE A 149 -14.37 -21.54 -15.19
N PRO A 150 -15.35 -20.73 -14.71
CA PRO A 150 -15.45 -19.31 -15.04
C PRO A 150 -14.21 -18.52 -14.59
N ALA A 151 -13.93 -17.36 -15.23
CA ALA A 151 -12.77 -16.52 -14.94
C ALA A 151 -12.63 -16.10 -13.48
N ILE A 152 -13.73 -15.95 -12.75
CA ILE A 152 -13.70 -15.63 -11.33
C ILE A 152 -13.01 -16.72 -10.50
N ILE A 153 -13.21 -17.98 -10.84
CA ILE A 153 -12.60 -19.10 -10.10
C ILE A 153 -11.09 -19.14 -10.36
N GLU A 154 -10.65 -18.73 -11.55
CA GLU A 154 -9.22 -18.62 -11.85
C GLU A 154 -8.50 -17.71 -10.86
N LEU A 155 -9.20 -16.71 -10.30
CA LEU A 155 -8.63 -15.77 -9.36
C LEU A 155 -8.49 -16.28 -7.92
N TYR A 156 -9.02 -17.46 -7.58
CA TYR A 156 -8.65 -18.14 -6.34
C TYR A 156 -7.13 -18.36 -6.24
N LEU A 157 -6.43 -18.38 -7.36
CA LEU A 157 -4.97 -18.41 -7.36
C LEU A 157 -4.34 -17.20 -6.67
N LEU A 158 -4.98 -16.02 -6.67
CA LEU A 158 -4.50 -14.88 -5.88
C LEU A 158 -4.42 -15.23 -4.39
N ILE A 159 -5.42 -15.94 -3.88
CA ILE A 159 -5.45 -16.39 -2.49
C ILE A 159 -4.33 -17.43 -2.26
N PHE A 160 -4.12 -18.34 -3.20
CA PHE A 160 -3.03 -19.31 -3.12
C PHE A 160 -1.66 -18.64 -3.10
N PHE A 161 -1.43 -17.62 -3.91
CA PHE A 161 -0.18 -16.86 -3.87
C PHE A 161 0.00 -16.11 -2.54
N GLN A 162 -1.08 -15.62 -1.93
CA GLN A 162 -1.02 -15.03 -0.59
C GLN A 162 -0.64 -16.06 0.48
N ILE A 163 -1.23 -17.26 0.42
CA ILE A 163 -0.89 -18.36 1.33
C ILE A 163 0.56 -18.79 1.16
N LEU A 164 1.04 -18.95 -0.06
CA LEU A 164 2.44 -19.29 -0.33
C LEU A 164 3.41 -18.24 0.23
N ARG A 165 3.07 -16.97 0.07
CA ARG A 165 3.87 -15.88 0.63
C ARG A 165 3.88 -15.90 2.15
N GLU A 166 2.71 -16.04 2.77
CA GLU A 166 2.60 -16.10 4.24
C GLU A 166 3.37 -17.29 4.80
N ALA A 167 3.30 -18.45 4.15
CA ALA A 167 4.09 -19.61 4.48
C ALA A 167 5.60 -19.34 4.33
N GLY A 168 6.00 -18.67 3.24
CA GLY A 168 7.39 -18.32 2.99
C GLY A 168 8.00 -17.38 4.03
N LEU A 169 7.22 -16.45 4.57
CA LEU A 169 7.67 -15.54 5.63
C LEU A 169 7.88 -16.22 6.99
N ARG A 170 7.22 -17.36 7.21
CA ARG A 170 7.36 -18.15 8.47
C ARG A 170 8.48 -19.17 8.45
N LEU A 171 9.01 -19.45 7.27
CA LEU A 171 10.13 -20.37 7.10
C LEU A 171 11.47 -19.62 7.22
N PRO A 172 12.58 -20.30 7.58
CA PRO A 172 13.91 -19.73 7.51
C PRO A 172 14.20 -19.16 6.10
N GLU A 173 14.80 -17.98 6.01
CA GLU A 173 14.94 -17.21 4.76
C GLU A 173 15.48 -18.02 3.56
N SER A 174 16.49 -18.86 3.80
CA SER A 174 17.11 -19.70 2.76
C SER A 174 16.16 -20.74 2.16
N ILE A 175 15.20 -21.23 2.95
CA ILE A 175 14.27 -22.30 2.56
C ILE A 175 12.95 -21.69 2.09
N GLY A 176 12.48 -20.62 2.75
CA GLY A 176 11.21 -19.97 2.46
C GLY A 176 11.13 -19.43 1.04
N GLN A 177 12.18 -18.77 0.55
CA GLN A 177 12.24 -18.26 -0.82
C GLN A 177 12.21 -19.39 -1.86
N ALA A 178 13.00 -20.46 -1.65
CA ALA A 178 13.04 -21.59 -2.57
C ALA A 178 11.69 -22.30 -2.66
N ILE A 179 11.03 -22.58 -1.53
CA ILE A 179 9.72 -23.23 -1.49
C ILE A 179 8.65 -22.34 -2.14
N SER A 180 8.68 -21.03 -1.90
CA SER A 180 7.72 -20.11 -2.50
C SER A 180 7.84 -20.06 -4.03
N ILE A 181 9.07 -20.04 -4.56
CA ILE A 181 9.31 -20.03 -6.03
C ILE A 181 8.90 -21.37 -6.64
N VAL A 182 9.38 -22.45 -6.09
CA VAL A 182 9.09 -23.82 -6.61
C VAL A 182 7.61 -24.15 -6.48
N GLY A 183 7.00 -23.80 -5.34
CA GLY A 183 5.57 -24.00 -5.12
C GLY A 183 4.71 -23.20 -6.10
N ALA A 184 5.05 -21.93 -6.36
CA ALA A 184 4.34 -21.13 -7.34
C ALA A 184 4.48 -21.66 -8.76
N LEU A 185 5.68 -22.13 -9.15
CA LEU A 185 5.94 -22.72 -10.46
C LEU A 185 5.18 -24.03 -10.65
N ILE A 186 5.31 -24.95 -9.71
CA ILE A 186 4.67 -26.29 -9.80
C ILE A 186 3.15 -26.16 -9.76
N LEU A 187 2.60 -25.35 -8.83
CA LEU A 187 1.16 -25.14 -8.73
C LEU A 187 0.61 -24.43 -9.98
N GLY A 188 1.33 -23.46 -10.50
CA GLY A 188 0.94 -22.74 -11.69
C GLY A 188 0.88 -23.63 -12.92
N ASP A 189 1.92 -24.40 -13.16
CA ASP A 189 2.02 -25.32 -14.30
C ASP A 189 0.98 -26.45 -14.18
N ALA A 190 0.83 -27.04 -13.00
CA ALA A 190 -0.17 -28.07 -12.73
C ALA A 190 -1.60 -27.54 -12.89
N ALA A 191 -1.90 -26.33 -12.43
CA ALA A 191 -3.23 -25.73 -12.55
C ALA A 191 -3.60 -25.44 -14.01
N VAL A 192 -2.65 -24.96 -14.82
CA VAL A 192 -2.84 -24.75 -16.26
C VAL A 192 -2.94 -26.08 -16.98
N GLY A 193 -2.06 -27.04 -16.68
CA GLY A 193 -2.06 -28.37 -17.29
C GLY A 193 -3.32 -29.19 -16.99
N ALA A 194 -3.90 -29.03 -15.82
CA ALA A 194 -5.16 -29.63 -15.41
C ALA A 194 -6.41 -28.93 -15.98
N GLY A 195 -6.24 -27.80 -16.70
CA GLY A 195 -7.38 -27.03 -17.22
C GLY A 195 -8.20 -26.33 -16.11
N LEU A 196 -7.61 -26.11 -14.94
CA LEU A 196 -8.27 -25.38 -13.86
C LEU A 196 -8.22 -23.86 -14.08
N VAL A 197 -7.19 -23.39 -14.76
CA VAL A 197 -6.91 -21.97 -14.99
C VAL A 197 -6.41 -21.77 -16.40
N SER A 198 -6.79 -20.65 -17.02
CA SER A 198 -6.25 -20.25 -18.32
C SER A 198 -4.81 -19.73 -18.20
N GLN A 199 -4.00 -19.91 -19.24
CA GLN A 199 -2.64 -19.36 -19.29
C GLN A 199 -2.64 -17.83 -19.10
N ILE A 200 -3.61 -17.13 -19.69
CA ILE A 200 -3.73 -15.66 -19.57
C ILE A 200 -4.11 -15.27 -18.15
N GLY A 201 -5.07 -15.98 -17.53
CA GLY A 201 -5.43 -15.77 -16.12
C GLY A 201 -4.24 -15.96 -15.19
N MET A 202 -3.42 -16.98 -15.43
CA MET A 202 -2.19 -17.21 -14.66
C MET A 202 -1.19 -16.05 -14.80
N ILE A 203 -1.01 -15.52 -16.00
CA ILE A 203 -0.13 -14.35 -16.24
C ILE A 203 -0.66 -13.13 -15.47
N VAL A 204 -1.97 -12.87 -15.49
CA VAL A 204 -2.59 -11.75 -14.76
C VAL A 204 -2.35 -11.88 -13.26
N VAL A 205 -2.56 -13.06 -12.70
CA VAL A 205 -2.31 -13.33 -11.27
C VAL A 205 -0.84 -13.14 -10.93
N ALA A 206 0.07 -13.66 -11.76
CA ALA A 206 1.51 -13.56 -11.55
C ALA A 206 1.96 -12.09 -11.56
N ILE A 207 1.55 -11.30 -12.57
CA ILE A 207 1.90 -9.87 -12.65
C ILE A 207 1.36 -9.11 -11.44
N SER A 208 0.09 -9.32 -11.05
CA SER A 208 -0.51 -8.67 -9.90
C SER A 208 0.24 -9.01 -8.59
N SER A 209 0.54 -10.29 -8.39
CA SER A 209 1.24 -10.76 -7.18
C SER A 209 2.68 -10.23 -7.09
N ILE A 210 3.44 -10.30 -8.18
CA ILE A 210 4.82 -9.78 -8.24
C ILE A 210 4.82 -8.26 -8.02
N SER A 211 3.87 -7.56 -8.63
CA SER A 211 3.74 -6.10 -8.48
C SER A 211 3.49 -5.70 -7.02
N SER A 212 2.75 -6.51 -6.26
CA SER A 212 2.49 -6.21 -4.84
C SER A 212 3.76 -6.27 -3.98
N PHE A 213 4.79 -7.01 -4.38
CA PHE A 213 6.05 -7.11 -3.65
C PHE A 213 6.91 -5.84 -3.72
N LEU A 214 6.69 -4.99 -4.74
CA LEU A 214 7.40 -3.73 -4.87
C LEU A 214 6.97 -2.70 -3.81
N ILE A 215 5.81 -2.92 -3.16
CA ILE A 215 5.24 -1.98 -2.18
C ILE A 215 4.86 -2.74 -0.90
N PRO A 216 5.86 -3.19 -0.12
CA PRO A 216 5.62 -4.05 1.05
C PRO A 216 4.67 -3.43 2.08
N ARG A 217 4.72 -2.11 2.27
CA ARG A 217 3.87 -1.38 3.23
C ARG A 217 2.38 -1.43 2.87
N LEU A 218 2.03 -1.48 1.59
CA LEU A 218 0.63 -1.54 1.13
C LEU A 218 0.17 -2.96 0.79
N TYR A 219 1.00 -3.97 1.03
CA TYR A 219 0.67 -5.34 0.65
C TYR A 219 -0.67 -5.83 1.22
N ASN A 220 -0.88 -5.65 2.52
CA ASN A 220 -2.11 -6.08 3.18
C ASN A 220 -3.35 -5.36 2.61
N VAL A 221 -3.20 -4.07 2.33
CA VAL A 221 -4.23 -3.24 1.71
C VAL A 221 -4.53 -3.72 0.29
N ILE A 222 -3.50 -3.91 -0.53
CA ILE A 222 -3.62 -4.40 -1.91
C ILE A 222 -4.30 -5.76 -1.92
N SER A 223 -3.89 -6.68 -1.04
CA SER A 223 -4.43 -8.02 -0.96
C SER A 223 -5.94 -8.04 -0.72
N VAL A 224 -6.41 -7.26 0.25
CA VAL A 224 -7.84 -7.23 0.59
C VAL A 224 -8.63 -6.45 -0.45
N TRP A 225 -8.16 -5.25 -0.84
CA TRP A 225 -8.90 -4.42 -1.78
C TRP A 225 -8.95 -4.99 -3.19
N SER A 226 -7.91 -5.70 -3.65
CA SER A 226 -7.96 -6.40 -4.94
C SER A 226 -9.06 -7.46 -4.95
N ILE A 227 -9.23 -8.23 -3.86
CA ILE A 227 -10.30 -9.21 -3.73
C ILE A 227 -11.67 -8.52 -3.75
N VAL A 228 -11.84 -7.41 -3.00
CA VAL A 228 -13.11 -6.65 -3.00
C VAL A 228 -13.46 -6.16 -4.40
N ILE A 229 -12.49 -5.58 -5.12
CA ILE A 229 -12.69 -5.11 -6.50
C ILE A 229 -13.05 -6.28 -7.42
N VAL A 230 -12.35 -7.41 -7.30
CA VAL A 230 -12.62 -8.63 -8.06
C VAL A 230 -14.04 -9.13 -7.85
N ILE A 231 -14.53 -9.17 -6.61
CA ILE A 231 -15.90 -9.57 -6.29
C ILE A 231 -16.91 -8.62 -6.95
N LEU A 232 -16.71 -7.30 -6.82
CA LEU A 232 -17.58 -6.31 -7.47
C LEU A 232 -17.58 -6.45 -9.00
N CYS A 233 -16.40 -6.68 -9.59
CA CYS A 233 -16.25 -6.90 -11.02
C CYS A 233 -16.95 -8.20 -11.51
N SER A 234 -16.95 -9.24 -10.68
CA SER A 234 -17.58 -10.51 -11.02
C SER A 234 -19.10 -10.44 -11.03
N VAL A 235 -19.69 -9.53 -10.25
CA VAL A 235 -21.16 -9.37 -10.17
C VAL A 235 -21.69 -8.41 -11.23
N VAL A 236 -20.99 -7.31 -11.48
CA VAL A 236 -21.52 -6.19 -12.30
C VAL A 236 -20.63 -5.84 -13.50
N GLY A 237 -19.44 -6.44 -13.60
CA GLY A 237 -18.49 -6.12 -14.69
C GLY A 237 -17.80 -4.75 -14.51
N LEU A 238 -17.64 -3.98 -15.59
CA LEU A 238 -16.98 -2.67 -15.57
C LEU A 238 -17.61 -1.66 -14.61
N PRO A 239 -18.92 -1.53 -14.48
CA PRO A 239 -19.49 -0.69 -13.43
C PRO A 239 -19.01 -1.07 -12.03
N GLY A 240 -18.85 -2.38 -11.74
CA GLY A 240 -18.28 -2.88 -10.48
C GLY A 240 -16.82 -2.46 -10.29
N PHE A 241 -16.04 -2.43 -11.36
CA PHE A 241 -14.67 -1.94 -11.34
C PHE A 241 -14.60 -0.45 -10.93
N TYR A 242 -15.43 0.40 -11.53
CA TYR A 242 -15.47 1.82 -11.16
C TYR A 242 -15.98 2.04 -9.73
N ILE A 243 -17.01 1.30 -9.31
CA ILE A 243 -17.53 1.35 -7.93
C ILE A 243 -16.42 0.95 -6.96
N GLY A 244 -15.67 -0.10 -7.25
CA GLY A 244 -14.55 -0.57 -6.43
C GLY A 244 -13.45 0.49 -6.28
N ILE A 245 -13.07 1.15 -7.37
CA ILE A 245 -12.10 2.25 -7.34
C ILE A 245 -12.63 3.44 -6.52
N LEU A 246 -13.87 3.84 -6.75
CA LEU A 246 -14.47 4.95 -6.01
C LEU A 246 -14.58 4.64 -4.51
N ALA A 247 -14.97 3.42 -4.15
CA ALA A 247 -15.02 2.98 -2.77
C ALA A 247 -13.62 2.99 -2.11
N PHE A 248 -12.59 2.53 -2.85
CA PHE A 248 -11.20 2.58 -2.39
C PHE A 248 -10.75 4.03 -2.13
N VAL A 249 -10.96 4.92 -3.09
CA VAL A 249 -10.57 6.34 -2.98
C VAL A 249 -11.35 7.04 -1.87
N ALA A 250 -12.66 6.77 -1.75
CA ALA A 250 -13.50 7.33 -0.69
C ALA A 250 -13.04 6.86 0.70
N HIS A 251 -12.71 5.56 0.84
CA HIS A 251 -12.14 5.04 2.08
C HIS A 251 -10.82 5.72 2.43
N LEU A 252 -9.92 5.84 1.45
CA LEU A 252 -8.63 6.51 1.63
C LEU A 252 -8.79 7.98 2.04
N GLY A 253 -9.78 8.68 1.45
CA GLY A 253 -10.10 10.08 1.78
C GLY A 253 -10.75 10.27 3.15
N SER A 254 -11.30 9.21 3.74
CA SER A 254 -11.90 9.24 5.09
C SER A 254 -10.88 9.05 6.21
N LEU A 255 -9.63 8.66 5.88
CA LEU A 255 -8.60 8.39 6.87
C LEU A 255 -7.87 9.64 7.30
N ASP A 256 -7.51 9.68 8.57
CA ASP A 256 -6.66 10.71 9.15
C ASP A 256 -5.44 10.10 9.87
N SER A 257 -4.34 10.85 9.87
CA SER A 257 -3.16 10.56 10.67
C SER A 257 -2.99 11.65 11.73
N VAL A 258 -3.40 11.34 12.95
CA VAL A 258 -3.34 12.24 14.12
C VAL A 258 -4.01 13.61 13.85
N GLY A 259 -5.06 13.62 12.98
CA GLY A 259 -5.84 14.80 12.63
C GLY A 259 -5.41 15.51 11.35
N TYR A 260 -4.41 15.01 10.65
CA TYR A 260 -4.07 15.42 9.29
C TYR A 260 -4.70 14.46 8.30
N PRO A 261 -5.25 14.94 7.16
CA PRO A 261 -5.77 14.07 6.12
C PRO A 261 -4.71 13.08 5.65
N TYR A 262 -5.03 11.79 5.61
CA TYR A 262 -4.06 10.75 5.23
C TYR A 262 -3.55 10.89 3.78
N LEU A 263 -4.39 11.48 2.90
CA LEU A 263 -4.03 11.80 1.51
C LEU A 263 -3.19 13.09 1.37
N TYR A 264 -2.83 13.75 2.47
CA TYR A 264 -1.96 14.94 2.38
C TYR A 264 -0.66 14.62 1.61
N PRO A 265 -0.18 15.50 0.72
CA PRO A 265 -0.74 16.77 0.28
C PRO A 265 -1.73 16.69 -0.90
N LEU A 266 -2.04 15.50 -1.44
CA LEU A 266 -2.96 15.34 -2.59
C LEU A 266 -4.39 15.79 -2.30
N GLY A 267 -4.83 15.66 -1.06
CA GLY A 267 -6.17 16.04 -0.63
C GLY A 267 -6.36 17.54 -0.33
N THR A 268 -5.29 18.34 -0.31
CA THR A 268 -5.32 19.76 0.03
C THR A 268 -4.93 20.62 -1.17
N ILE A 269 -5.89 21.33 -1.76
CA ILE A 269 -5.68 22.11 -2.99
C ILE A 269 -4.84 23.38 -2.76
N LYS A 270 -4.84 23.94 -1.53
CA LYS A 270 -4.26 25.26 -1.24
C LYS A 270 -2.76 25.24 -0.92
N ASP A 271 -2.21 24.12 -0.41
CA ASP A 271 -0.85 24.07 0.13
C ASP A 271 0.00 23.01 -0.58
N PHE A 272 -0.13 22.93 -1.87
CA PHE A 272 0.47 21.92 -2.70
C PHE A 272 1.98 22.13 -2.86
N LYS A 273 2.77 21.66 -1.92
CA LYS A 273 4.23 21.58 -2.02
C LYS A 273 4.65 20.23 -2.59
N PHE A 274 4.50 20.04 -3.90
CA PHE A 274 4.87 18.81 -4.65
C PHE A 274 6.35 18.42 -4.59
N ARG A 275 7.06 18.72 -3.51
CA ARG A 275 8.52 18.67 -3.54
C ARG A 275 9.14 17.29 -3.48
N ASP A 276 8.44 16.26 -3.03
CA ASP A 276 8.97 14.91 -2.89
C ASP A 276 7.88 13.82 -2.96
N ILE A 277 6.91 14.01 -3.84
CA ILE A 277 5.78 13.12 -3.97
C ILE A 277 6.06 12.09 -5.05
N PHE A 278 5.86 12.47 -6.31
CA PHE A 278 6.08 11.59 -7.46
C PHE A 278 7.56 11.52 -7.86
N PHE A 279 8.26 12.63 -7.69
CA PHE A 279 9.67 12.75 -8.03
C PHE A 279 10.46 13.21 -6.82
N ARG A 280 11.60 12.56 -6.60
CA ARG A 280 12.54 12.98 -5.58
C ARG A 280 13.05 14.39 -5.88
N GLY A 281 12.86 15.31 -4.94
CA GLY A 281 13.39 16.66 -4.96
C GLY A 281 14.92 16.69 -4.84
N ASN A 282 15.51 17.90 -4.93
CA ASN A 282 16.92 18.09 -4.60
C ASN A 282 17.08 18.00 -3.08
N LEU A 283 18.09 17.27 -2.60
CA LEU A 283 18.36 17.07 -1.16
C LEU A 283 18.43 18.38 -0.36
N LYS A 284 18.90 19.47 -0.98
CA LYS A 284 18.95 20.81 -0.35
C LYS A 284 17.57 21.43 -0.06
N ASN A 285 16.52 20.94 -0.72
CA ASN A 285 15.16 21.50 -0.63
C ASN A 285 14.19 20.60 0.14
N ILE A 286 14.60 19.39 0.48
CA ILE A 286 13.79 18.41 1.19
C ILE A 286 13.54 18.80 2.65
N PRO A 287 14.54 19.28 3.43
CA PRO A 287 14.33 19.61 4.84
C PRO A 287 13.66 20.98 5.02
N LYS A 288 12.51 21.20 4.39
CA LYS A 288 11.62 22.32 4.72
C LYS A 288 10.35 21.73 5.30
N ASN A 289 9.87 22.31 6.40
CA ASN A 289 8.72 21.87 7.15
C ASN A 289 7.62 21.33 6.24
N VAL A 290 7.33 20.05 6.35
CA VAL A 290 6.23 19.39 5.62
C VAL A 290 4.92 19.75 6.31
N ILE A 291 4.97 19.99 7.61
CA ILE A 291 3.82 20.27 8.46
C ILE A 291 3.87 21.76 8.81
N GLU A 292 2.99 22.56 8.25
CA GLU A 292 2.84 23.97 8.59
C GLU A 292 1.75 24.16 9.65
N ASP A 293 1.97 25.08 10.60
CA ASP A 293 1.02 25.42 11.67
C ASP A 293 -0.33 25.94 11.14
N ASP A 294 -0.36 26.45 9.92
CA ASP A 294 -1.50 27.14 9.31
C ASP A 294 -2.75 26.28 9.04
N ILE A 295 -2.64 24.95 9.08
CA ILE A 295 -3.80 24.07 8.78
C ILE A 295 -4.74 23.99 9.98
N TYR A 296 -4.25 24.20 11.21
CA TYR A 296 -5.04 24.07 12.43
C TYR A 296 -5.54 25.39 13.01
N GLU A 297 -4.86 26.52 12.79
CA GLU A 297 -5.30 27.82 13.30
C GLU A 297 -6.49 28.40 12.52
N LYS A 298 -6.63 28.09 11.23
CA LYS A 298 -7.72 28.58 10.38
C LYS A 298 -9.09 27.91 10.59
N ASN A 299 -9.16 26.82 11.35
CA ASN A 299 -10.43 26.13 11.63
C ASN A 299 -10.98 26.41 13.03
N ASN A 300 -10.35 27.30 13.83
CA ASN A 300 -10.79 27.65 15.17
C ASN A 300 -11.12 29.14 15.36
N ASP A 301 -11.18 29.94 14.26
CA ASP A 301 -11.72 31.32 14.25
C ASP A 301 -13.12 31.38 13.59
#